data_7c4eb36a430d74232751d5ac4b2f996e
#
_entry.id   7c4eb36a430d74232751d5ac4b2f996e
#
_cell.length_a   1.000
_cell.length_b   1.000
_cell.length_c   1.000
_cell.angle_alpha   90.00
_cell.angle_beta   90.00
_cell.angle_gamma   90.00
#
_symmetry.space_group_name_H-M   'P 1'
#
loop_
_entity.id
_entity.type
_entity.pdbx_description
1 polymer ?
#
loop_
_entity_poly.entity_id
_entity_poly.type
_entity_poly.pdbx_seq_one_letter_code
_entity_poly.pdbx_strand_id
1 'polypeptide(L)'
;MFKIGEFSRFSQVTVKTLRYYDEIGLLKPAEVDPFTGYRYYSASQFPRIHRILALKDLGLTLEQIGDLLEGDLTPDQIRGILVLKQSEIKQQVAEEQARLARVEQRLKQIEQEEAMPTQEVVIKKIPVQMVASVRDTVTIAGVSQLFGELFGYLGQHGFGPAGPPIGIYYDEEFRDDGIDAEIAAPVAGSVPEGGRIKVRELPGVDRAASIIHEGSYEDIRGTYGQLLKWIEANGYHITGPVREVYVQGPESGRDPSDYVTELQFPVEQA
;
A
#
# COMPACT_ATOMS: atom_id res chain seq x y z
N MET A 1 56.94 -11.81 -19.63
CA MET A 1 55.82 -12.79 -19.61
C MET A 1 55.58 -13.23 -18.17
N PHE A 2 54.36 -13.26 -17.72
CA PHE A 2 53.94 -13.63 -16.37
C PHE A 2 53.17 -14.95 -16.45
N LYS A 3 53.44 -15.90 -15.55
CA LYS A 3 52.56 -17.07 -15.38
C LYS A 3 51.18 -16.60 -14.92
N ILE A 4 50.14 -17.37 -15.25
CA ILE A 4 48.74 -17.03 -14.88
C ILE A 4 48.58 -16.69 -13.41
N GLY A 5 49.26 -17.31 -12.47
CA GLY A 5 49.24 -17.01 -11.04
C GLY A 5 49.85 -15.65 -10.70
N GLU A 6 50.94 -15.27 -11.35
CA GLU A 6 51.57 -13.94 -11.19
C GLU A 6 50.69 -12.85 -11.76
N PHE A 7 50.13 -13.06 -12.97
CA PHE A 7 49.22 -12.11 -13.59
C PHE A 7 47.93 -11.96 -12.76
N SER A 8 47.40 -13.04 -12.19
CA SER A 8 46.27 -13.06 -11.27
C SER A 8 46.51 -12.15 -10.05
N ARG A 9 47.69 -12.30 -9.43
CA ARG A 9 48.09 -11.51 -8.27
C ARG A 9 48.18 -10.01 -8.59
N PHE A 10 48.77 -9.65 -9.71
CA PHE A 10 48.94 -8.24 -10.08
C PHE A 10 47.68 -7.59 -10.63
N SER A 11 46.83 -8.37 -11.33
CA SER A 11 45.56 -7.86 -11.85
C SER A 11 44.40 -7.89 -10.82
N GLN A 12 44.61 -8.56 -9.67
CA GLN A 12 43.59 -8.83 -8.65
C GLN A 12 42.39 -9.63 -9.19
N VAL A 13 42.64 -10.46 -10.22
CA VAL A 13 41.64 -11.35 -10.83
C VAL A 13 42.00 -12.77 -10.55
N THR A 14 41.06 -13.60 -10.11
CA THR A 14 41.36 -15.02 -9.80
C THR A 14 41.82 -15.79 -11.02
N VAL A 15 42.66 -16.81 -10.81
CA VAL A 15 43.09 -17.73 -11.89
C VAL A 15 41.90 -18.39 -12.59
N LYS A 16 40.82 -18.69 -11.83
CA LYS A 16 39.58 -19.24 -12.37
C LYS A 16 38.90 -18.25 -13.34
N THR A 17 38.82 -16.99 -12.96
CA THR A 17 38.26 -15.93 -13.81
C THR A 17 39.10 -15.69 -15.06
N LEU A 18 40.45 -15.70 -14.94
CA LEU A 18 41.34 -15.54 -16.10
C LEU A 18 41.20 -16.71 -17.10
N ARG A 19 41.03 -17.94 -16.61
CA ARG A 19 40.73 -19.10 -17.48
C ARG A 19 39.40 -18.95 -18.19
N TYR A 20 38.38 -18.49 -17.47
CA TYR A 20 37.07 -18.24 -18.05
C TYR A 20 37.10 -17.13 -19.10
N TYR A 21 37.89 -16.06 -18.86
CA TYR A 21 38.07 -15.00 -19.87
C TYR A 21 38.82 -15.49 -21.12
N ASP A 22 39.74 -16.44 -20.98
CA ASP A 22 40.38 -17.11 -22.10
C ASP A 22 39.37 -17.97 -22.88
N GLU A 23 38.56 -18.78 -22.18
CA GLU A 23 37.53 -19.65 -22.78
C GLU A 23 36.50 -18.86 -23.61
N ILE A 24 36.03 -17.75 -23.10
CA ILE A 24 35.07 -16.90 -23.82
C ILE A 24 35.72 -15.88 -24.79
N GLY A 25 37.06 -15.91 -24.95
CA GLY A 25 37.79 -15.04 -25.84
C GLY A 25 38.02 -13.60 -25.32
N LEU A 26 37.52 -13.24 -24.13
CA LEU A 26 37.56 -11.86 -23.60
C LEU A 26 39.00 -11.40 -23.27
N LEU A 27 39.85 -12.30 -22.78
CA LEU A 27 41.29 -12.07 -22.53
C LEU A 27 42.10 -13.37 -22.76
N LYS A 28 42.60 -13.55 -23.96
CA LYS A 28 43.46 -14.69 -24.32
C LYS A 28 44.86 -14.51 -23.74
N PRO A 29 45.54 -15.59 -23.27
CA PRO A 29 46.92 -15.53 -22.91
C PRO A 29 47.78 -15.11 -24.10
N ALA A 30 48.89 -14.42 -23.85
CA ALA A 30 49.84 -14.06 -24.90
C ALA A 30 50.54 -15.29 -25.49
N GLU A 31 50.71 -16.33 -24.65
CA GLU A 31 51.33 -17.58 -25.05
C GLU A 31 50.78 -18.73 -24.19
N VAL A 32 50.62 -19.91 -24.81
CA VAL A 32 50.31 -21.16 -24.11
C VAL A 32 51.43 -22.15 -24.46
N ASP A 33 52.11 -22.62 -23.43
CA ASP A 33 53.16 -23.62 -23.61
C ASP A 33 52.55 -24.93 -24.19
N PRO A 34 53.00 -25.37 -25.39
CA PRO A 34 52.40 -26.52 -26.06
C PRO A 34 52.63 -27.85 -25.35
N PHE A 35 53.65 -27.94 -24.48
CA PHE A 35 54.00 -29.18 -23.80
C PHE A 35 53.34 -29.30 -22.41
N THR A 36 53.23 -28.16 -21.71
CA THR A 36 52.73 -28.14 -20.33
C THR A 36 51.31 -27.56 -20.20
N GLY A 37 50.79 -26.89 -21.24
CA GLY A 37 49.53 -26.20 -21.22
C GLY A 37 49.50 -24.95 -20.32
N TYR A 38 50.67 -24.51 -19.83
CA TYR A 38 50.77 -23.31 -18.99
C TYR A 38 50.50 -22.05 -19.81
N ARG A 39 49.68 -21.16 -19.20
CA ARG A 39 49.27 -19.88 -19.77
C ARG A 39 50.20 -18.78 -19.29
N TYR A 40 50.68 -17.97 -20.22
CA TYR A 40 51.51 -16.80 -19.98
C TYR A 40 50.84 -15.55 -20.48
N TYR A 41 50.92 -14.48 -19.70
CA TYR A 41 50.34 -13.18 -20.00
C TYR A 41 51.43 -12.11 -20.10
N SER A 42 51.18 -11.08 -20.91
CA SER A 42 52.10 -9.95 -21.10
C SER A 42 51.70 -8.75 -20.26
N ALA A 43 52.66 -7.90 -19.88
CA ALA A 43 52.42 -6.62 -19.28
C ALA A 43 51.50 -5.70 -20.14
N SER A 44 51.58 -5.81 -21.46
CA SER A 44 50.73 -5.08 -22.38
C SER A 44 49.21 -5.41 -22.28
N GLN A 45 48.86 -6.50 -21.57
CA GLN A 45 47.46 -6.91 -21.36
C GLN A 45 46.84 -6.30 -20.10
N PHE A 46 47.63 -5.62 -19.23
CA PHE A 46 47.07 -4.93 -18.07
C PHE A 46 46.03 -3.86 -18.44
N PRO A 47 46.20 -3.00 -19.45
CA PRO A 47 45.14 -2.03 -19.81
C PRO A 47 43.84 -2.72 -20.22
N ARG A 48 43.90 -3.87 -20.91
CA ARG A 48 42.70 -4.62 -21.33
C ARG A 48 41.98 -5.21 -20.10
N ILE A 49 42.67 -5.86 -19.17
CA ILE A 49 42.04 -6.44 -17.98
C ILE A 49 41.43 -5.33 -17.09
N HIS A 50 42.12 -4.20 -16.91
CA HIS A 50 41.58 -3.07 -16.14
C HIS A 50 40.31 -2.49 -16.77
N ARG A 51 40.26 -2.41 -18.10
CA ARG A 51 39.06 -1.97 -18.82
C ARG A 51 37.91 -2.94 -18.65
N ILE A 52 38.17 -4.27 -18.71
CA ILE A 52 37.16 -5.30 -18.42
C ILE A 52 36.59 -5.12 -17.02
N LEU A 53 37.44 -4.94 -16.01
CA LEU A 53 37.02 -4.76 -14.63
C LEU A 53 36.19 -3.50 -14.43
N ALA A 54 36.61 -2.37 -15.01
CA ALA A 54 35.91 -1.12 -14.92
C ALA A 54 34.48 -1.20 -15.54
N LEU A 55 34.37 -1.82 -16.72
CA LEU A 55 33.07 -2.00 -17.37
C LEU A 55 32.17 -2.99 -16.62
N LYS A 56 32.75 -4.03 -16.03
CA LYS A 56 32.02 -4.97 -15.19
C LYS A 56 31.50 -4.32 -13.91
N ASP A 57 32.27 -3.44 -13.29
CA ASP A 57 31.86 -2.68 -12.09
C ASP A 57 30.66 -1.76 -12.40
N LEU A 58 30.56 -1.25 -13.63
CA LEU A 58 29.39 -0.53 -14.12
C LEU A 58 28.17 -1.44 -14.41
N GLY A 59 28.29 -2.76 -14.18
CA GLY A 59 27.22 -3.73 -14.34
C GLY A 59 26.95 -4.14 -15.80
N LEU A 60 27.95 -4.02 -16.70
CA LEU A 60 27.85 -4.57 -18.05
C LEU A 60 28.06 -6.09 -18.01
N THR A 61 27.40 -6.82 -18.90
CA THR A 61 27.62 -8.25 -19.10
C THR A 61 28.95 -8.51 -19.79
N LEU A 62 29.53 -9.69 -19.62
CA LEU A 62 30.81 -10.04 -20.29
C LEU A 62 30.67 -10.03 -21.82
N GLU A 63 29.49 -10.32 -22.35
CA GLU A 63 29.18 -10.24 -23.78
C GLU A 63 29.25 -8.78 -24.24
N GLN A 64 28.54 -7.86 -23.57
CA GLN A 64 28.59 -6.42 -23.85
C GLN A 64 30.03 -5.87 -23.74
N ILE A 65 30.80 -6.36 -22.77
CA ILE A 65 32.21 -5.97 -22.59
C ILE A 65 33.03 -6.49 -23.76
N GLY A 66 32.81 -7.71 -24.23
CA GLY A 66 33.47 -8.28 -25.42
C GLY A 66 33.23 -7.41 -26.65
N ASP A 67 31.99 -7.12 -26.95
CA ASP A 67 31.59 -6.25 -28.08
C ASP A 67 32.24 -4.86 -28.01
N LEU A 68 32.32 -4.28 -26.80
CA LEU A 68 32.98 -2.98 -26.57
C LEU A 68 34.50 -3.03 -26.74
N LEU A 69 35.15 -4.17 -26.51
CA LEU A 69 36.60 -4.32 -26.58
C LEU A 69 37.09 -4.82 -27.94
N GLU A 70 36.25 -5.50 -28.72
CA GLU A 70 36.61 -6.12 -30.00
C GLU A 70 36.05 -5.31 -31.20
N GLY A 71 35.01 -4.52 -30.96
CA GLY A 71 34.43 -3.70 -32.01
C GLY A 71 35.19 -2.40 -32.23
N ASP A 72 35.21 -1.91 -33.48
CA ASP A 72 35.54 -0.53 -33.85
C ASP A 72 34.41 0.42 -33.44
N LEU A 73 33.94 0.28 -32.17
CA LEU A 73 32.83 1.10 -31.68
C LEU A 73 33.23 2.56 -31.61
N THR A 74 32.43 3.41 -32.21
CA THR A 74 32.61 4.84 -32.14
C THR A 74 32.37 5.37 -30.72
N PRO A 75 32.96 6.48 -30.33
CA PRO A 75 32.69 7.10 -29.03
C PRO A 75 31.20 7.31 -28.75
N ASP A 76 30.40 7.58 -29.79
CA ASP A 76 28.96 7.77 -29.68
C ASP A 76 28.21 6.47 -29.36
N GLN A 77 28.65 5.33 -29.93
CA GLN A 77 28.09 4.01 -29.60
C GLN A 77 28.39 3.62 -28.14
N ILE A 78 29.62 3.85 -27.68
CA ILE A 78 30.00 3.63 -26.27
C ILE A 78 29.17 4.51 -25.35
N ARG A 79 29.01 5.78 -25.70
CA ARG A 79 28.16 6.73 -24.95
C ARG A 79 26.71 6.23 -24.89
N GLY A 80 26.16 5.73 -26.00
CA GLY A 80 24.80 5.18 -26.06
C GLY A 80 24.61 4.02 -25.09
N ILE A 81 25.53 3.06 -25.05
CA ILE A 81 25.48 1.92 -24.11
C ILE A 81 25.52 2.38 -22.65
N LEU A 82 26.39 3.33 -22.32
CA LEU A 82 26.50 3.86 -20.95
C LEU A 82 25.26 4.67 -20.54
N VAL A 83 24.64 5.41 -21.47
CA VAL A 83 23.38 6.13 -21.22
C VAL A 83 22.23 5.16 -20.97
N LEU A 84 22.12 4.08 -21.73
CA LEU A 84 21.14 3.03 -21.47
C LEU A 84 21.34 2.41 -20.07
N LYS A 85 22.59 2.07 -19.73
CA LYS A 85 22.90 1.50 -18.40
C LYS A 85 22.59 2.48 -17.28
N GLN A 86 22.86 3.76 -17.46
CA GLN A 86 22.48 4.81 -16.51
C GLN A 86 20.96 4.87 -16.31
N SER A 87 20.19 4.73 -17.41
CA SER A 87 18.73 4.73 -17.37
C SER A 87 18.19 3.52 -16.59
N GLU A 88 18.73 2.32 -16.87
CA GLU A 88 18.37 1.09 -16.14
C GLU A 88 18.61 1.24 -14.63
N ILE A 89 19.79 1.73 -14.24
CA ILE A 89 20.11 1.94 -12.81
C ILE A 89 19.17 2.96 -12.18
N LYS A 90 18.86 4.06 -12.86
CA LYS A 90 17.90 5.06 -12.35
C LYS A 90 16.52 4.47 -12.15
N GLN A 91 16.06 3.62 -13.07
CA GLN A 91 14.79 2.94 -12.94
C GLN A 91 14.78 1.98 -11.73
N GLN A 92 15.83 1.16 -11.57
CA GLN A 92 15.97 0.26 -10.41
C GLN A 92 15.97 1.03 -9.09
N VAL A 93 16.68 2.15 -9.01
CA VAL A 93 16.68 3.02 -7.82
C VAL A 93 15.29 3.53 -7.52
N ALA A 94 14.55 4.00 -8.52
CA ALA A 94 13.17 4.48 -8.33
C ALA A 94 12.22 3.37 -7.85
N GLU A 95 12.35 2.16 -8.39
CA GLU A 95 11.56 1.00 -7.99
C GLU A 95 11.84 0.60 -6.53
N GLU A 96 13.12 0.56 -6.13
CA GLU A 96 13.50 0.25 -4.74
C GLU A 96 13.10 1.37 -3.76
N GLN A 97 13.16 2.63 -4.15
CA GLN A 97 12.64 3.75 -3.35
C GLN A 97 11.13 3.63 -3.12
N ALA A 98 10.37 3.28 -4.17
CA ALA A 98 8.94 3.03 -4.05
C ALA A 98 8.63 1.82 -3.16
N ARG A 99 9.48 0.77 -3.20
CA ARG A 99 9.37 -0.39 -2.30
C ARG A 99 9.63 0.01 -0.85
N LEU A 100 10.68 0.79 -0.60
CA LEU A 100 11.03 1.29 0.73
C LEU A 100 9.88 2.12 1.33
N ALA A 101 9.31 3.05 0.56
CA ALA A 101 8.18 3.86 1.01
C ALA A 101 6.97 3.00 1.44
N ARG A 102 6.67 1.90 0.70
CA ARG A 102 5.62 0.96 1.11
C ARG A 102 5.93 0.23 2.42
N VAL A 103 7.19 -0.14 2.65
CA VAL A 103 7.62 -0.77 3.91
C VAL A 103 7.50 0.22 5.08
N GLU A 104 7.97 1.45 4.89
CA GLU A 104 7.88 2.52 5.90
C GLU A 104 6.43 2.84 6.26
N GLN A 105 5.55 2.91 5.25
CA GLN A 105 4.11 3.09 5.48
C GLN A 105 3.52 1.93 6.29
N ARG A 106 3.91 0.69 5.99
CA ARG A 106 3.41 -0.49 6.74
C ARG A 106 3.93 -0.53 8.18
N LEU A 107 5.19 -0.17 8.39
CA LEU A 107 5.76 -0.05 9.75
C LEU A 107 5.00 1.00 10.57
N LYS A 108 4.79 2.18 9.99
CA LYS A 108 4.00 3.24 10.65
C LYS A 108 2.58 2.77 11.00
N GLN A 109 1.95 2.00 10.12
CA GLN A 109 0.63 1.45 10.38
C GLN A 109 0.63 0.46 11.56
N ILE A 110 1.64 -0.44 11.64
CA ILE A 110 1.80 -1.38 12.77
C ILE A 110 2.03 -0.63 14.08
N GLU A 111 2.90 0.39 14.07
CA GLU A 111 3.16 1.22 15.25
C GLU A 111 1.90 1.97 15.73
N GLN A 112 1.07 2.43 14.80
CA GLN A 112 -0.21 3.07 15.12
C GLN A 112 -1.23 2.06 15.68
N GLU A 113 -1.29 0.84 15.16
CA GLU A 113 -2.14 -0.23 15.68
C GLU A 113 -1.75 -0.64 17.12
N GLU A 114 -0.45 -0.60 17.45
CA GLU A 114 0.06 -0.89 18.80
C GLU A 114 -0.11 0.30 19.77
N ALA A 115 -0.05 1.53 19.27
CA ALA A 115 -0.13 2.75 20.06
C ALA A 115 -1.56 3.23 20.34
N MET A 116 -2.58 2.65 19.70
CA MET A 116 -3.96 3.03 19.98
C MET A 116 -4.33 2.71 21.44
N PRO A 117 -4.75 3.71 22.23
CA PRO A 117 -5.26 3.46 23.58
C PRO A 117 -6.43 2.49 23.45
N THR A 118 -6.47 1.49 24.31
CA THR A 118 -7.59 0.54 24.37
C THR A 118 -8.84 1.31 24.78
N GLN A 119 -9.63 1.74 23.79
CA GLN A 119 -10.87 2.45 24.07
C GLN A 119 -11.87 1.49 24.69
N GLU A 120 -12.65 1.97 25.64
CA GLU A 120 -13.60 1.15 26.37
C GLU A 120 -14.76 0.74 25.46
N VAL A 121 -14.94 -0.59 25.28
CA VAL A 121 -16.12 -1.14 24.61
C VAL A 121 -17.24 -1.28 25.63
N VAL A 122 -18.40 -0.71 25.30
CA VAL A 122 -19.58 -0.80 26.16
C VAL A 122 -20.72 -1.53 25.45
N ILE A 123 -21.45 -2.36 26.22
CA ILE A 123 -22.73 -2.92 25.75
C ILE A 123 -23.83 -1.96 26.14
N LYS A 124 -24.59 -1.47 25.14
CA LYS A 124 -25.72 -0.58 25.37
C LYS A 124 -26.94 -0.91 24.53
N LYS A 125 -28.10 -0.45 24.98
CA LYS A 125 -29.34 -0.48 24.22
C LYS A 125 -29.42 0.76 23.31
N ILE A 126 -29.76 0.57 22.05
CA ILE A 126 -30.03 1.64 21.11
C ILE A 126 -31.54 1.75 20.94
N PRO A 127 -32.13 2.92 21.22
CA PRO A 127 -33.56 3.08 21.08
C PRO A 127 -34.00 3.12 19.61
N VAL A 128 -35.25 2.80 19.37
CA VAL A 128 -35.94 3.09 18.12
C VAL A 128 -35.97 4.58 17.85
N GLN A 129 -35.76 5.00 16.62
CA GLN A 129 -35.79 6.40 16.23
C GLN A 129 -36.37 6.60 14.82
N MET A 130 -37.09 7.70 14.60
CA MET A 130 -37.56 8.11 13.29
C MET A 130 -36.39 8.71 12.50
N VAL A 131 -36.19 8.25 11.29
CA VAL A 131 -35.12 8.75 10.42
C VAL A 131 -35.65 9.05 9.01
N ALA A 132 -35.08 10.06 8.37
CA ALA A 132 -35.09 10.16 6.93
C ALA A 132 -33.81 9.47 6.40
N SER A 133 -33.92 8.68 5.37
CA SER A 133 -32.77 7.88 4.87
C SER A 133 -32.75 7.72 3.37
N VAL A 134 -31.57 7.43 2.83
CA VAL A 134 -31.32 7.03 1.46
C VAL A 134 -30.41 5.82 1.46
N ARG A 135 -30.75 4.78 0.68
CA ARG A 135 -29.96 3.53 0.55
C ARG A 135 -29.63 3.28 -0.90
N ASP A 136 -28.40 2.89 -1.16
CA ASP A 136 -27.93 2.48 -2.48
C ASP A 136 -26.68 1.61 -2.38
N THR A 137 -26.33 0.92 -3.46
CA THR A 137 -25.05 0.26 -3.61
C THR A 137 -24.06 1.27 -4.21
N VAL A 138 -23.06 1.67 -3.44
CA VAL A 138 -22.11 2.71 -3.84
C VAL A 138 -20.67 2.29 -3.52
N THR A 139 -19.71 2.91 -4.18
CA THR A 139 -18.31 2.79 -3.75
C THR A 139 -18.09 3.52 -2.42
N ILE A 140 -17.01 3.22 -1.70
CA ILE A 140 -16.66 3.93 -0.46
C ILE A 140 -16.62 5.45 -0.68
N ALA A 141 -16.05 5.91 -1.80
CA ALA A 141 -16.06 7.33 -2.17
C ALA A 141 -17.47 7.87 -2.49
N GLY A 142 -18.40 7.00 -2.91
CA GLY A 142 -19.79 7.35 -3.22
C GLY A 142 -20.66 7.57 -1.98
N VAL A 143 -20.25 7.12 -0.79
CA VAL A 143 -20.99 7.33 0.46
C VAL A 143 -21.24 8.82 0.72
N SER A 144 -20.26 9.67 0.42
CA SER A 144 -20.40 11.13 0.58
C SER A 144 -21.51 11.72 -0.29
N GLN A 145 -21.84 11.11 -1.42
CA GLN A 145 -22.93 11.56 -2.29
C GLN A 145 -24.29 11.26 -1.65
N LEU A 146 -24.43 10.12 -0.94
CA LEU A 146 -25.66 9.82 -0.19
C LEU A 146 -25.91 10.82 0.93
N PHE A 147 -24.85 11.24 1.64
CA PHE A 147 -24.93 12.33 2.59
C PHE A 147 -25.42 13.63 1.93
N GLY A 148 -24.81 14.02 0.80
CA GLY A 148 -25.19 15.21 0.06
C GLY A 148 -26.66 15.18 -0.40
N GLU A 149 -27.15 14.04 -0.89
CA GLU A 149 -28.52 13.83 -1.32
C GLU A 149 -29.50 13.98 -0.14
N LEU A 150 -29.24 13.27 0.97
CA LEU A 150 -30.09 13.30 2.14
C LEU A 150 -30.20 14.72 2.77
N PHE A 151 -29.03 15.32 3.04
CA PHE A 151 -29.00 16.64 3.68
C PHE A 151 -29.49 17.76 2.75
N GLY A 152 -29.21 17.66 1.44
CA GLY A 152 -29.77 18.55 0.43
C GLY A 152 -31.28 18.49 0.39
N TYR A 153 -31.85 17.26 0.45
CA TYR A 153 -33.31 17.07 0.51
C TYR A 153 -33.91 17.66 1.77
N LEU A 154 -33.37 17.35 2.96
CA LEU A 154 -33.84 17.88 4.22
C LEU A 154 -33.80 19.41 4.23
N GLY A 155 -32.71 20.02 3.81
CA GLY A 155 -32.54 21.47 3.74
C GLY A 155 -33.54 22.15 2.81
N GLN A 156 -33.82 21.58 1.63
CA GLN A 156 -34.82 22.09 0.70
C GLN A 156 -36.27 22.15 1.28
N HIS A 157 -36.57 21.21 2.20
CA HIS A 157 -37.87 21.13 2.87
C HIS A 157 -37.91 21.84 4.23
N GLY A 158 -36.83 22.53 4.61
CA GLY A 158 -36.76 23.27 5.85
C GLY A 158 -36.55 22.43 7.11
N PHE A 159 -36.07 21.19 6.94
CA PHE A 159 -35.73 20.30 8.04
C PHE A 159 -34.21 20.24 8.27
N GLY A 160 -33.83 20.10 9.54
CA GLY A 160 -32.48 19.76 9.95
C GLY A 160 -32.45 18.39 10.67
N PRO A 161 -31.29 17.76 10.81
CA PRO A 161 -31.17 16.55 11.59
C PRO A 161 -31.44 16.81 13.06
N ALA A 162 -32.20 15.89 13.70
CA ALA A 162 -32.49 15.96 15.14
C ALA A 162 -31.41 15.27 16.00
N GLY A 163 -30.36 14.77 15.37
CA GLY A 163 -29.24 14.09 15.99
C GLY A 163 -28.15 13.76 14.98
N PRO A 164 -27.08 13.12 15.42
CA PRO A 164 -25.97 12.69 14.54
C PRO A 164 -26.47 11.79 13.42
N PRO A 165 -25.97 11.96 12.18
CA PRO A 165 -26.29 11.05 11.09
C PRO A 165 -25.66 9.65 11.33
N ILE A 166 -26.26 8.66 10.70
CA ILE A 166 -25.94 7.24 10.89
C ILE A 166 -25.69 6.62 9.51
N GLY A 167 -24.52 6.02 9.32
CA GLY A 167 -24.27 5.10 8.24
C GLY A 167 -24.62 3.68 8.68
N ILE A 168 -25.36 2.94 7.86
CA ILE A 168 -25.76 1.56 8.12
C ILE A 168 -25.27 0.72 6.95
N TYR A 169 -24.48 -0.31 7.26
CA TYR A 169 -23.83 -1.16 6.26
C TYR A 169 -24.41 -2.58 6.33
N TYR A 170 -24.98 -3.04 5.21
CA TYR A 170 -25.78 -4.26 5.15
C TYR A 170 -25.03 -5.45 4.57
N ASP A 171 -23.84 -5.24 4.00
CA ASP A 171 -23.08 -6.32 3.39
C ASP A 171 -22.58 -7.31 4.45
N GLU A 172 -22.76 -8.62 4.14
CA GLU A 172 -22.21 -9.71 4.94
C GLU A 172 -20.80 -10.11 4.47
N GLU A 173 -20.39 -9.68 3.27
CA GLU A 173 -19.09 -9.96 2.66
C GLU A 173 -18.55 -8.73 1.92
N PHE A 174 -17.24 -8.66 1.75
CA PHE A 174 -16.61 -7.60 0.96
C PHE A 174 -16.94 -7.79 -0.53
N ARG A 175 -17.28 -6.68 -1.21
CA ARG A 175 -17.60 -6.65 -2.65
C ARG A 175 -16.78 -5.55 -3.33
N ASP A 176 -16.17 -5.88 -4.45
CA ASP A 176 -15.37 -4.92 -5.23
C ASP A 176 -16.24 -3.94 -6.03
N ASP A 177 -17.49 -4.32 -6.31
CA ASP A 177 -18.44 -3.56 -7.13
C ASP A 177 -19.24 -2.50 -6.34
N GLY A 178 -19.13 -2.50 -5.02
CA GLY A 178 -19.77 -1.52 -4.15
C GLY A 178 -20.25 -2.10 -2.84
N ILE A 179 -20.61 -1.21 -1.92
CA ILE A 179 -21.17 -1.52 -0.61
C ILE A 179 -22.63 -1.11 -0.55
N ASP A 180 -23.49 -1.94 0.06
CA ASP A 180 -24.88 -1.63 0.32
C ASP A 180 -24.98 -0.77 1.57
N ALA A 181 -25.02 0.54 1.36
CA ALA A 181 -25.01 1.54 2.42
C ALA A 181 -26.31 2.34 2.48
N GLU A 182 -26.77 2.57 3.68
CA GLU A 182 -27.89 3.49 3.97
C GLU A 182 -27.37 4.63 4.85
N ILE A 183 -27.58 5.87 4.42
CA ILE A 183 -27.36 7.05 5.25
C ILE A 183 -28.68 7.50 5.80
N ALA A 184 -28.75 7.59 7.12
CA ALA A 184 -29.95 7.96 7.86
C ALA A 184 -29.68 9.18 8.75
N ALA A 185 -30.63 10.12 8.80
CA ALA A 185 -30.61 11.26 9.70
C ALA A 185 -31.80 11.17 10.63
N PRO A 186 -31.64 11.19 11.96
CA PRO A 186 -32.73 11.33 12.89
C PRO A 186 -33.53 12.63 12.60
N VAL A 187 -34.84 12.53 12.57
CA VAL A 187 -35.71 13.66 12.26
C VAL A 187 -36.78 13.89 13.33
N ALA A 188 -37.08 15.13 13.58
CA ALA A 188 -38.22 15.53 14.43
C ALA A 188 -39.38 16.05 13.55
N GLY A 189 -40.56 15.48 13.69
CA GLY A 189 -41.75 15.86 12.92
C GLY A 189 -41.97 15.09 11.64
N SER A 190 -42.91 15.52 10.82
CA SER A 190 -43.32 14.85 9.57
C SER A 190 -42.53 15.39 8.39
N VAL A 191 -41.43 14.78 8.11
CA VAL A 191 -40.66 15.04 6.87
C VAL A 191 -41.40 14.36 5.70
N PRO A 192 -41.64 15.03 4.56
CA PRO A 192 -42.22 14.37 3.40
C PRO A 192 -41.26 13.37 2.81
N GLU A 193 -41.76 12.29 2.22
CA GLU A 193 -40.96 11.37 1.37
C GLU A 193 -40.91 11.92 -0.05
N GLY A 194 -39.77 11.72 -0.70
CA GLY A 194 -39.63 12.13 -2.10
C GLY A 194 -38.34 11.62 -2.75
N GLY A 195 -38.43 11.35 -4.03
CA GLY A 195 -37.29 10.75 -4.76
C GLY A 195 -36.90 9.39 -4.16
N ARG A 196 -35.63 9.28 -3.75
CA ARG A 196 -35.09 8.08 -3.06
C ARG A 196 -35.14 8.19 -1.54
N ILE A 197 -35.54 9.36 -1.00
CA ILE A 197 -35.59 9.60 0.45
C ILE A 197 -36.83 8.90 1.02
N LYS A 198 -36.61 8.09 2.03
CA LYS A 198 -37.64 7.39 2.81
C LYS A 198 -37.64 7.91 4.25
N VAL A 199 -38.84 7.98 4.84
CA VAL A 199 -39.02 8.32 6.25
C VAL A 199 -39.55 7.08 6.95
N ARG A 200 -38.75 6.56 7.86
CA ARG A 200 -39.06 5.28 8.52
C ARG A 200 -38.57 5.22 9.95
N GLU A 201 -39.13 4.29 10.66
CA GLU A 201 -38.62 3.90 11.96
C GLU A 201 -37.34 3.06 11.75
N LEU A 202 -36.19 3.51 12.28
CA LEU A 202 -34.99 2.73 12.38
C LEU A 202 -35.12 1.83 13.62
N PRO A 203 -35.10 0.51 13.46
CA PRO A 203 -35.28 -0.41 14.59
C PRO A 203 -34.22 -0.17 15.67
N GLY A 204 -34.64 -0.25 16.93
CA GLY A 204 -33.74 -0.27 18.06
C GLY A 204 -32.89 -1.55 18.08
N VAL A 205 -31.86 -1.53 18.89
CA VAL A 205 -30.98 -2.69 19.13
C VAL A 205 -30.94 -2.90 20.66
N ASP A 206 -31.34 -4.08 21.14
CA ASP A 206 -31.38 -4.36 22.57
C ASP A 206 -29.97 -4.45 23.19
N ARG A 207 -29.01 -4.95 22.39
CA ARG A 207 -27.60 -5.03 22.76
C ARG A 207 -26.72 -4.66 21.58
N ALA A 208 -25.99 -3.58 21.71
CA ALA A 208 -24.97 -3.19 20.76
C ALA A 208 -23.64 -3.07 21.50
N ALA A 209 -22.61 -3.75 20.98
CA ALA A 209 -21.23 -3.47 21.35
C ALA A 209 -20.83 -2.15 20.68
N SER A 210 -20.41 -1.19 21.48
CA SER A 210 -20.14 0.17 21.02
C SER A 210 -18.76 0.64 21.45
N ILE A 211 -18.06 1.32 20.57
CA ILE A 211 -16.74 1.92 20.79
C ILE A 211 -16.72 3.29 20.09
N ILE A 212 -16.03 4.25 20.71
CA ILE A 212 -15.82 5.58 20.09
C ILE A 212 -14.51 5.54 19.28
N HIS A 213 -14.56 6.02 18.06
CA HIS A 213 -13.39 6.31 17.24
C HIS A 213 -13.16 7.83 17.26
N GLU A 214 -11.94 8.23 17.62
CA GLU A 214 -11.48 9.61 17.53
C GLU A 214 -10.39 9.67 16.45
N GLY A 215 -10.56 10.48 15.41
CA GLY A 215 -9.63 10.60 14.31
C GLY A 215 -10.26 10.49 12.93
N SER A 216 -9.41 10.40 11.91
CA SER A 216 -9.82 10.35 10.52
C SER A 216 -10.53 9.04 10.15
N TYR A 217 -11.40 9.08 9.13
CA TYR A 217 -12.02 7.85 8.62
C TYR A 217 -11.04 6.87 8.00
N GLU A 218 -9.80 7.31 7.67
CA GLU A 218 -8.74 6.42 7.17
C GLU A 218 -8.24 5.47 8.27
N ASP A 219 -8.26 5.93 9.53
CA ASP A 219 -7.76 5.20 10.70
C ASP A 219 -8.84 4.33 11.39
N ILE A 220 -10.12 4.48 11.01
CA ILE A 220 -11.26 3.81 11.63
C ILE A 220 -11.15 2.27 11.63
N ARG A 221 -10.41 1.71 10.67
CA ARG A 221 -10.17 0.26 10.56
C ARG A 221 -9.51 -0.33 11.80
N GLY A 222 -8.64 0.43 12.46
CA GLY A 222 -8.02 0.01 13.72
C GLY A 222 -9.06 -0.17 14.83
N THR A 223 -10.00 0.75 14.95
CA THR A 223 -11.11 0.71 15.92
C THR A 223 -12.08 -0.43 15.62
N TYR A 224 -12.38 -0.70 14.34
CA TYR A 224 -13.10 -1.92 13.93
C TYR A 224 -12.40 -3.18 14.43
N GLY A 225 -11.10 -3.30 14.24
CA GLY A 225 -10.32 -4.44 14.70
C GLY A 225 -10.34 -4.63 16.23
N GLN A 226 -10.31 -3.55 17.00
CA GLN A 226 -10.43 -3.59 18.46
C GLN A 226 -11.82 -4.08 18.88
N LEU A 227 -12.89 -3.55 18.29
CA LEU A 227 -14.26 -3.94 18.61
C LEU A 227 -14.52 -5.40 18.27
N LEU A 228 -14.07 -5.88 17.10
CA LEU A 228 -14.21 -7.28 16.69
C LEU A 228 -13.48 -8.23 17.63
N LYS A 229 -12.23 -7.92 18.01
CA LYS A 229 -11.47 -8.70 19.01
C LYS A 229 -12.17 -8.77 20.36
N TRP A 230 -12.76 -7.64 20.79
CA TRP A 230 -13.50 -7.58 22.03
C TRP A 230 -14.78 -8.44 21.99
N ILE A 231 -15.55 -8.35 20.88
CA ILE A 231 -16.77 -9.16 20.66
C ILE A 231 -16.45 -10.64 20.75
N GLU A 232 -15.41 -11.11 20.05
CA GLU A 232 -14.97 -12.51 20.07
C GLU A 232 -14.52 -12.94 21.47
N ALA A 233 -13.66 -12.14 22.14
CA ALA A 233 -13.11 -12.46 23.45
C ALA A 233 -14.16 -12.52 24.56
N ASN A 234 -15.30 -11.84 24.38
CA ASN A 234 -16.38 -11.82 25.38
C ASN A 234 -17.56 -12.74 25.01
N GLY A 235 -17.42 -13.59 23.99
CA GLY A 235 -18.43 -14.60 23.63
C GLY A 235 -19.70 -13.99 23.03
N TYR A 236 -19.57 -12.92 22.26
CA TYR A 236 -20.68 -12.36 21.49
C TYR A 236 -20.53 -12.72 20.00
N HIS A 237 -21.65 -12.68 19.27
CA HIS A 237 -21.68 -12.72 17.82
C HIS A 237 -22.51 -11.57 17.26
N ILE A 238 -22.18 -11.12 16.06
CA ILE A 238 -22.85 -10.01 15.38
C ILE A 238 -24.18 -10.52 14.79
N THR A 239 -25.26 -9.80 14.99
CA THR A 239 -26.61 -10.23 14.62
C THR A 239 -27.30 -9.33 13.60
N GLY A 240 -26.64 -8.25 13.16
CA GLY A 240 -27.27 -7.31 12.23
C GLY A 240 -26.29 -6.33 11.61
N PRO A 241 -26.79 -5.44 10.77
CA PRO A 241 -25.96 -4.46 10.08
C PRO A 241 -25.23 -3.54 11.06
N VAL A 242 -23.98 -3.26 10.74
CA VAL A 242 -23.12 -2.36 11.49
C VAL A 242 -23.60 -0.93 11.31
N ARG A 243 -23.53 -0.13 12.37
CA ARG A 243 -23.86 1.30 12.33
C ARG A 243 -22.65 2.13 12.72
N GLU A 244 -22.44 3.18 11.95
CA GLU A 244 -21.50 4.26 12.25
C GLU A 244 -22.29 5.53 12.56
N VAL A 245 -22.22 6.01 13.80
CA VAL A 245 -22.87 7.27 14.20
C VAL A 245 -21.84 8.38 14.14
N TYR A 246 -22.03 9.32 13.25
CA TYR A 246 -21.10 10.42 13.02
C TYR A 246 -21.39 11.57 13.98
N VAL A 247 -20.84 11.44 15.20
CA VAL A 247 -21.07 12.42 16.28
C VAL A 247 -20.48 13.77 15.92
N GLN A 248 -19.32 13.75 15.25
CA GLN A 248 -18.61 14.92 14.78
C GLN A 248 -17.87 14.57 13.49
N GLY A 249 -18.20 15.23 12.40
CA GLY A 249 -17.69 14.94 11.08
C GLY A 249 -17.31 16.22 10.31
N PRO A 250 -17.16 16.12 8.98
CA PRO A 250 -16.73 17.21 8.10
C PRO A 250 -17.59 18.48 8.19
N GLU A 251 -18.88 18.32 8.50
CA GLU A 251 -19.84 19.43 8.67
C GLU A 251 -19.49 20.32 9.86
N SER A 252 -18.68 19.83 10.79
CA SER A 252 -18.21 20.61 11.95
C SER A 252 -17.14 21.64 11.58
N GLY A 253 -16.56 21.57 10.36
CA GLY A 253 -15.47 22.43 9.91
C GLY A 253 -14.15 22.21 10.66
N ARG A 254 -14.00 21.08 11.36
CA ARG A 254 -12.80 20.70 12.12
C ARG A 254 -11.82 19.91 11.27
N ASP A 255 -10.60 19.75 11.79
CA ASP A 255 -9.59 18.88 11.19
C ASP A 255 -10.06 17.42 11.25
N PRO A 256 -9.77 16.58 10.25
CA PRO A 256 -10.08 15.15 10.27
C PRO A 256 -9.58 14.41 11.52
N SER A 257 -8.49 14.85 12.14
CA SER A 257 -7.99 14.30 13.41
C SER A 257 -8.94 14.49 14.60
N ASP A 258 -9.89 15.43 14.50
CA ASP A 258 -10.86 15.75 15.56
C ASP A 258 -12.24 15.12 15.31
N TYR A 259 -12.40 14.28 14.30
CA TYR A 259 -13.68 13.61 14.04
C TYR A 259 -13.96 12.58 15.12
N VAL A 260 -15.25 12.40 15.42
CA VAL A 260 -15.73 11.44 16.41
C VAL A 260 -16.83 10.60 15.79
N THR A 261 -16.57 9.30 15.70
CA THR A 261 -17.52 8.32 15.16
C THR A 261 -17.75 7.22 16.18
N GLU A 262 -18.99 6.92 16.48
CA GLU A 262 -19.32 5.79 17.31
C GLU A 262 -19.66 4.58 16.43
N LEU A 263 -18.90 3.50 16.59
CA LEU A 263 -19.21 2.20 15.97
C LEU A 263 -20.19 1.44 16.86
N GLN A 264 -21.27 0.93 16.28
CA GLN A 264 -22.32 0.19 16.98
C GLN A 264 -22.59 -1.12 16.26
N PHE A 265 -22.22 -2.24 16.88
CA PHE A 265 -22.43 -3.58 16.34
C PHE A 265 -23.55 -4.28 17.11
N PRO A 266 -24.72 -4.58 16.48
CA PRO A 266 -25.73 -5.40 17.09
C PRO A 266 -25.16 -6.77 17.46
N VAL A 267 -25.29 -7.19 18.71
CA VAL A 267 -24.69 -8.45 19.20
C VAL A 267 -25.63 -9.24 20.09
N GLU A 268 -25.47 -10.57 20.05
CA GLU A 268 -26.07 -11.49 20.99
C GLU A 268 -24.99 -12.35 21.64
N GLN A 269 -25.27 -12.83 22.84
CA GLN A 269 -24.37 -13.71 23.57
C GLN A 269 -24.43 -15.11 22.92
N ALA A 270 -23.25 -15.70 22.65
CA ALA A 270 -23.15 -17.01 22.02
C ALA A 270 -23.64 -18.15 22.92
#